data_421716a8ee03dbbcef7360c923ad3f9c
#
_entry.id   421716a8ee03dbbcef7360c923ad3f9c
#
_cell.length_a   1.000
_cell.length_b   1.000
_cell.length_c   1.000
_cell.angle_alpha   90.00
_cell.angle_beta   90.00
_cell.angle_gamma   90.00
#
_symmetry.space_group_name_H-M   'P 1'
#
loop_
_entity.id
_entity.type
_entity.pdbx_description
1 polymer ?
#
loop_
_entity_poly.entity_id
_entity_poly.type
_entity_poly.pdbx_seq_one_letter_code
_entity_poly.pdbx_strand_id
1 'polypeptide(L)'
;INLKDILRDEQLGENAAKSILSSFSCPLNPDVEHFLKHTAIEFAKQSIASTYLIMASHKEEYVLVGYFSLANKIFCIDKDGLPNQRWKKRLSKFCQFDKNIQRYTISAPLIGQLGKNYTHSYNKLITGDELLKLALDKVKAMQEIVGGKIVYLECEEKEALLEFYSRNGFVNFGSRTLDRDETDKLSGQALIQMLKYLD
;
A
#
# COMPACT_ATOMS: atom_id res chain seq x y z
N ILE A 1 -0.11 -12.42 8.42
CA ILE A 1 1.27 -12.79 8.84
C ILE A 1 2.22 -11.76 8.28
N ASN A 2 3.18 -11.27 9.06
CA ASN A 2 4.23 -10.39 8.54
C ASN A 2 5.29 -11.27 7.85
N LEU A 3 5.70 -10.93 6.64
CA LEU A 3 6.76 -11.65 5.91
C LEU A 3 8.07 -11.72 6.71
N LYS A 4 8.39 -10.66 7.46
CA LYS A 4 9.60 -10.60 8.31
C LYS A 4 9.59 -11.66 9.42
N ASP A 5 8.41 -12.02 9.93
CA ASP A 5 8.28 -13.06 10.96
C ASP A 5 8.61 -14.44 10.36
N ILE A 6 8.15 -14.72 9.12
CA ILE A 6 8.49 -15.95 8.40
C ILE A 6 10.00 -16.03 8.13
N LEU A 7 10.61 -14.90 7.72
CA LEU A 7 12.05 -14.86 7.42
C LEU A 7 12.95 -15.07 8.65
N ARG A 8 12.44 -14.75 9.84
CA ARG A 8 13.17 -14.90 11.13
C ARG A 8 12.91 -16.23 11.82
N ASP A 9 11.90 -16.94 11.40
CA ASP A 9 11.55 -18.24 11.96
C ASP A 9 12.60 -19.28 11.58
N GLU A 10 13.15 -19.99 12.59
CA GLU A 10 14.21 -20.98 12.40
C GLU A 10 13.77 -22.21 11.59
N GLN A 11 12.47 -22.53 11.60
CA GLN A 11 11.91 -23.67 10.86
C GLN A 11 11.44 -23.31 9.45
N LEU A 12 10.94 -22.10 9.24
CA LEU A 12 10.40 -21.63 7.96
C LEU A 12 11.49 -21.01 7.08
N GLY A 13 12.04 -19.91 7.49
CA GLY A 13 13.10 -19.20 6.80
C GLY A 13 12.74 -18.71 5.40
N GLU A 14 13.78 -18.33 4.65
CA GLU A 14 13.62 -17.71 3.33
C GLU A 14 13.06 -18.67 2.27
N ASN A 15 13.38 -19.94 2.34
CA ASN A 15 12.91 -20.92 1.35
C ASN A 15 11.39 -21.13 1.46
N ALA A 16 10.84 -21.21 2.67
CA ALA A 16 9.41 -21.28 2.89
C ALA A 16 8.71 -20.00 2.43
N ALA A 17 9.31 -18.82 2.75
CA ALA A 17 8.81 -17.55 2.24
C ALA A 17 8.73 -17.55 0.71
N LYS A 18 9.81 -17.88 0.00
CA LYS A 18 9.84 -17.96 -1.47
C LYS A 18 8.78 -18.91 -2.03
N SER A 19 8.58 -20.07 -1.41
CA SER A 19 7.55 -21.03 -1.82
C SER A 19 6.14 -20.42 -1.71
N ILE A 20 5.83 -19.77 -0.59
CA ILE A 20 4.53 -19.09 -0.40
C ILE A 20 4.33 -17.99 -1.44
N LEU A 21 5.33 -17.12 -1.63
CA LEU A 21 5.24 -15.98 -2.55
C LEU A 21 5.13 -16.42 -4.02
N SER A 22 5.75 -17.52 -4.40
CA SER A 22 5.70 -18.05 -5.78
C SER A 22 4.29 -18.44 -6.23
N SER A 23 3.41 -18.80 -5.30
CA SER A 23 2.01 -19.17 -5.55
C SER A 23 1.09 -17.98 -5.87
N PHE A 24 1.58 -16.75 -5.71
CA PHE A 24 0.77 -15.54 -5.94
C PHE A 24 0.69 -15.20 -7.44
N SER A 25 -0.50 -14.80 -7.88
CA SER A 25 -0.71 -14.24 -9.22
C SER A 25 -1.69 -13.08 -9.19
N CYS A 26 -1.34 -11.99 -9.88
CA CYS A 26 -2.17 -10.80 -10.00
C CYS A 26 -2.16 -10.26 -11.44
N PRO A 27 -2.89 -10.91 -12.37
CA PRO A 27 -2.88 -10.54 -13.79
C PRO A 27 -3.45 -9.13 -14.05
N LEU A 28 -4.20 -8.56 -13.10
CA LEU A 28 -4.74 -7.21 -13.20
C LEU A 28 -3.71 -6.10 -12.90
N ASN A 29 -2.62 -6.44 -12.23
CA ASN A 29 -1.53 -5.53 -11.93
C ASN A 29 -0.20 -6.28 -11.85
N PRO A 30 0.60 -6.30 -12.94
CA PRO A 30 1.90 -6.97 -12.99
C PRO A 30 2.93 -6.42 -11.99
N ASP A 31 2.86 -5.13 -11.64
CA ASP A 31 3.77 -4.55 -10.65
C ASP A 31 3.53 -5.14 -9.25
N VAL A 32 2.26 -5.31 -8.86
CA VAL A 32 1.88 -5.96 -7.60
C VAL A 32 2.39 -7.40 -7.54
N GLU A 33 2.29 -8.17 -8.64
CA GLU A 33 2.82 -9.53 -8.70
C GLU A 33 4.35 -9.55 -8.63
N HIS A 34 5.00 -8.69 -9.41
CA HIS A 34 6.45 -8.60 -9.49
C HIS A 34 7.06 -8.22 -8.14
N PHE A 35 6.50 -7.19 -7.48
CA PHE A 35 6.97 -6.76 -6.17
C PHE A 35 6.97 -7.92 -5.17
N LEU A 36 5.86 -8.65 -5.06
CA LEU A 36 5.77 -9.74 -4.09
C LEU A 36 6.79 -10.85 -4.35
N LYS A 37 6.93 -11.25 -5.61
CA LYS A 37 7.80 -12.38 -6.00
C LYS A 37 9.28 -12.05 -5.97
N HIS A 38 9.67 -10.81 -6.29
CA HIS A 38 11.07 -10.47 -6.56
C HIS A 38 11.66 -9.41 -5.62
N THR A 39 10.83 -8.59 -4.98
CA THR A 39 11.30 -7.42 -4.21
C THR A 39 10.99 -7.51 -2.71
N ALA A 40 9.85 -8.09 -2.35
CA ALA A 40 9.32 -8.04 -0.99
C ALA A 40 10.27 -8.62 0.08
N ILE A 41 11.00 -9.70 -0.22
CA ILE A 41 11.93 -10.32 0.71
C ILE A 41 13.08 -9.36 1.03
N GLU A 42 13.72 -8.77 0.01
CA GLU A 42 14.82 -7.84 0.21
C GLU A 42 14.36 -6.56 0.94
N PHE A 43 13.19 -6.05 0.61
CA PHE A 43 12.62 -4.89 1.31
C PHE A 43 12.31 -5.19 2.78
N ALA A 44 11.86 -6.41 3.08
CA ALA A 44 11.63 -6.84 4.45
C ALA A 44 12.94 -6.98 5.23
N LYS A 45 14.01 -7.57 4.64
CA LYS A 45 15.35 -7.69 5.25
C LYS A 45 15.96 -6.33 5.57
N GLN A 46 15.87 -5.39 4.62
CA GLN A 46 16.41 -4.03 4.75
C GLN A 46 15.51 -3.09 5.56
N SER A 47 14.33 -3.55 5.99
CA SER A 47 13.32 -2.73 6.69
C SER A 47 12.85 -1.50 5.88
N ILE A 48 12.89 -1.58 4.54
CA ILE A 48 12.37 -0.53 3.63
C ILE A 48 10.84 -0.54 3.64
N ALA A 49 10.24 -1.75 3.62
CA ALA A 49 8.81 -1.93 3.72
C ALA A 49 8.45 -3.18 4.54
N SER A 50 7.28 -3.18 5.12
CA SER A 50 6.70 -4.33 5.82
C SER A 50 5.61 -4.95 4.96
N THR A 51 5.80 -6.19 4.53
CA THR A 51 4.82 -6.94 3.71
C THR A 51 4.00 -7.87 4.61
N TYR A 52 2.69 -7.80 4.48
CA TYR A 52 1.73 -8.61 5.23
C TYR A 52 1.00 -9.57 4.28
N LEU A 53 1.19 -10.85 4.50
CA LEU A 53 0.52 -11.93 3.77
C LEU A 53 -0.81 -12.26 4.45
N ILE A 54 -1.88 -12.30 3.67
CA ILE A 54 -3.23 -12.60 4.16
C ILE A 54 -3.56 -14.03 3.75
N MET A 55 -3.73 -14.87 4.77
CA MET A 55 -4.03 -16.27 4.60
C MET A 55 -5.51 -16.52 4.93
N ALA A 56 -6.14 -17.43 4.21
CA ALA A 56 -7.47 -17.94 4.51
C ALA A 56 -7.50 -19.47 4.51
N SER A 57 -8.39 -20.06 5.28
CA SER A 57 -8.64 -21.50 5.22
C SER A 57 -9.46 -21.83 3.98
N HIS A 58 -9.00 -22.77 3.18
CA HIS A 58 -9.69 -23.29 2.02
C HIS A 58 -9.42 -24.79 1.88
N LYS A 59 -10.47 -25.64 1.92
CA LYS A 59 -10.35 -27.10 1.83
C LYS A 59 -9.33 -27.69 2.82
N GLU A 60 -9.42 -27.26 4.07
CA GLU A 60 -8.56 -27.69 5.19
C GLU A 60 -7.09 -27.24 5.11
N GLU A 61 -6.74 -26.43 4.12
CA GLU A 61 -5.40 -25.85 3.97
C GLU A 61 -5.43 -24.32 4.16
N TYR A 62 -4.31 -23.74 4.57
CA TYR A 62 -4.12 -22.28 4.58
C TYR A 62 -3.51 -21.83 3.25
N VAL A 63 -4.25 -20.97 2.53
CA VAL A 63 -3.84 -20.46 1.22
C VAL A 63 -3.63 -18.94 1.27
N LEU A 64 -2.67 -18.45 0.49
CA LEU A 64 -2.43 -17.01 0.33
C LEU A 64 -3.55 -16.41 -0.53
N VAL A 65 -4.37 -15.52 0.04
CA VAL A 65 -5.50 -14.89 -0.66
C VAL A 65 -5.22 -13.46 -1.11
N GLY A 66 -4.21 -12.83 -0.53
CA GLY A 66 -3.80 -11.48 -0.89
C GLY A 66 -2.65 -10.99 -0.02
N TYR A 67 -2.17 -9.80 -0.31
CA TYR A 67 -1.15 -9.15 0.50
C TYR A 67 -1.25 -7.62 0.40
N PHE A 68 -0.58 -6.94 1.31
CA PHE A 68 -0.28 -5.52 1.21
C PHE A 68 1.10 -5.22 1.76
N SER A 69 1.71 -4.13 1.31
CA SER A 69 2.96 -3.61 1.86
C SER A 69 2.79 -2.21 2.41
N LEU A 70 3.48 -1.93 3.52
CA LEU A 70 3.50 -0.64 4.20
C LEU A 70 4.93 -0.13 4.26
N ALA A 71 5.11 1.15 3.93
CA ALA A 71 6.35 1.88 4.14
C ALA A 71 6.05 3.23 4.78
N ASN A 72 7.04 3.88 5.38
CA ASN A 72 6.90 5.29 5.76
C ASN A 72 7.64 6.15 4.75
N LYS A 73 6.97 7.13 4.18
CA LYS A 73 7.54 8.00 3.13
C LYS A 73 7.24 9.45 3.40
N ILE A 74 8.11 10.32 2.86
CA ILE A 74 7.87 11.75 2.79
C ILE A 74 7.30 12.07 1.42
N PHE A 75 6.24 12.87 1.38
CA PHE A 75 5.65 13.38 0.15
C PHE A 75 5.25 14.84 0.29
N CYS A 76 5.04 15.51 -0.83
CA CYS A 76 4.64 16.91 -0.89
C CYS A 76 3.23 17.04 -1.46
N ILE A 77 2.47 17.99 -0.93
CA ILE A 77 1.14 18.37 -1.42
C ILE A 77 1.18 19.83 -1.82
N ASP A 78 0.81 20.16 -3.03
CA ASP A 78 0.66 21.54 -3.47
C ASP A 78 -0.45 22.23 -2.66
N LYS A 79 -0.24 23.51 -2.37
CA LYS A 79 -1.18 24.32 -1.57
C LYS A 79 -2.62 24.20 -2.06
N ASP A 80 -2.80 24.11 -3.38
CA ASP A 80 -4.12 24.02 -4.03
C ASP A 80 -4.51 22.59 -4.43
N GLY A 81 -3.66 21.60 -4.14
CA GLY A 81 -3.94 20.16 -4.37
C GLY A 81 -4.93 19.54 -3.36
N LEU A 82 -5.32 20.27 -2.32
CA LEU A 82 -6.27 19.78 -1.33
C LEU A 82 -7.70 20.17 -1.67
N PRO A 83 -8.68 19.26 -1.52
CA PRO A 83 -10.05 19.47 -1.96
C PRO A 83 -10.77 20.66 -1.31
N ASN A 84 -10.43 21.01 -0.08
CA ASN A 84 -11.09 22.09 0.67
C ASN A 84 -10.32 22.53 1.91
N GLN A 85 -10.80 23.62 2.54
CA GLN A 85 -10.21 24.21 3.76
C GLN A 85 -10.19 23.28 4.97
N ARG A 86 -11.13 22.34 5.07
CA ARG A 86 -11.18 21.35 6.16
C ARG A 86 -9.94 20.44 6.08
N TRP A 87 -9.54 20.03 4.89
CA TRP A 87 -8.34 19.26 4.64
C TRP A 87 -7.08 20.05 4.98
N LYS A 88 -6.99 21.31 4.55
CA LYS A 88 -5.86 22.21 4.88
C LYS A 88 -5.70 22.33 6.41
N LYS A 89 -6.79 22.52 7.16
CA LYS A 89 -6.78 22.61 8.62
C LYS A 89 -6.38 21.28 9.30
N ARG A 90 -6.81 20.14 8.77
CA ARG A 90 -6.43 18.82 9.30
C ARG A 90 -4.95 18.56 9.08
N LEU A 91 -4.46 18.78 7.85
CA LEU A 91 -3.08 18.52 7.47
C LEU A 91 -2.07 19.43 8.16
N SER A 92 -2.40 20.71 8.36
CA SER A 92 -1.50 21.66 9.01
C SER A 92 -1.04 21.28 10.43
N LYS A 93 -1.70 20.30 11.05
CA LYS A 93 -1.28 19.74 12.37
C LYS A 93 -0.14 18.72 12.25
N PHE A 94 0.08 18.16 11.06
CA PHE A 94 0.99 17.03 10.82
C PHE A 94 2.06 17.34 9.77
N CYS A 95 2.05 18.53 9.18
CA CYS A 95 2.94 18.90 8.09
C CYS A 95 3.58 20.26 8.32
N GLN A 96 4.67 20.49 7.61
CA GLN A 96 5.30 21.79 7.48
C GLN A 96 4.90 22.40 6.14
N PHE A 97 4.55 23.69 6.16
CA PHE A 97 4.29 24.45 4.93
C PHE A 97 5.53 25.25 4.55
N ASP A 98 6.10 24.95 3.41
CA ASP A 98 7.18 25.74 2.82
C ASP A 98 6.59 26.86 1.95
N LYS A 99 6.84 28.09 2.39
CA LYS A 99 6.34 29.31 1.72
C LYS A 99 7.04 29.58 0.39
N ASN A 100 8.27 29.10 0.20
CA ASN A 100 9.04 29.35 -1.00
C ASN A 100 8.54 28.51 -2.17
N ILE A 101 8.24 27.24 -1.92
CA ILE A 101 7.75 26.31 -2.93
C ILE A 101 6.23 26.12 -2.89
N GLN A 102 5.53 26.78 -1.94
CA GLN A 102 4.06 26.72 -1.75
C GLN A 102 3.53 25.29 -1.58
N ARG A 103 4.28 24.44 -0.84
CA ARG A 103 3.96 23.02 -0.61
C ARG A 103 3.91 22.65 0.86
N TYR A 104 3.07 21.70 1.17
CA TYR A 104 3.08 20.99 2.45
C TYR A 104 3.97 19.74 2.34
N THR A 105 4.89 19.54 3.28
CA THR A 105 5.70 18.33 3.39
C THR A 105 5.20 17.48 4.54
N ILE A 106 4.92 16.22 4.29
CA ILE A 106 4.33 15.28 5.23
C ILE A 106 5.13 13.97 5.21
N SER A 107 5.40 13.40 6.39
CA SER A 107 5.81 12.00 6.53
C SER A 107 4.59 11.20 6.98
N ALA A 108 4.22 10.18 6.20
CA ALA A 108 3.09 9.33 6.53
C ALA A 108 3.27 7.90 6.00
N PRO A 109 2.52 6.92 6.56
CA PRO A 109 2.44 5.59 6.01
C PRO A 109 1.95 5.60 4.57
N LEU A 110 2.68 4.88 3.72
CA LEU A 110 2.30 4.54 2.35
C LEU A 110 1.79 3.09 2.33
N ILE A 111 0.59 2.88 1.79
CA ILE A 111 0.19 1.56 1.31
C ILE A 111 0.81 1.42 -0.09
N GLY A 112 2.01 0.82 -0.16
CA GLY A 112 2.79 0.76 -1.40
C GLY A 112 2.30 -0.31 -2.35
N GLN A 113 1.75 -1.41 -1.82
CA GLN A 113 1.19 -2.50 -2.59
C GLN A 113 -0.09 -3.01 -1.92
N LEU A 114 -1.08 -3.38 -2.72
CA LEU A 114 -2.33 -3.99 -2.27
C LEU A 114 -2.86 -4.91 -3.38
N GLY A 115 -2.86 -6.22 -3.16
CA GLY A 115 -3.28 -7.16 -4.21
C GLY A 115 -3.88 -8.45 -3.71
N LYS A 116 -4.91 -8.93 -4.44
CA LYS A 116 -5.53 -10.24 -4.23
C LYS A 116 -4.83 -11.30 -5.07
N ASN A 117 -4.80 -12.53 -4.57
CA ASN A 117 -4.24 -13.66 -5.28
C ASN A 117 -5.29 -14.28 -6.22
N TYR A 118 -5.01 -14.31 -7.52
CA TYR A 118 -5.90 -14.88 -8.54
C TYR A 118 -5.63 -16.37 -8.83
N THR A 119 -4.55 -16.94 -8.31
CA THR A 119 -4.26 -18.37 -8.41
C THR A 119 -5.43 -19.18 -7.84
N HIS A 120 -5.88 -20.20 -8.57
CA HIS A 120 -7.00 -21.08 -8.19
C HIS A 120 -8.28 -20.34 -7.75
N SER A 121 -8.49 -19.10 -8.21
CA SER A 121 -9.60 -18.21 -7.82
C SER A 121 -9.60 -17.82 -6.33
N TYR A 122 -8.47 -17.83 -5.64
CA TYR A 122 -8.36 -17.42 -4.23
C TYR A 122 -8.73 -15.95 -4.00
N ASN A 123 -8.71 -15.12 -5.04
CA ASN A 123 -9.24 -13.75 -5.00
C ASN A 123 -10.72 -13.65 -4.62
N LYS A 124 -11.48 -14.75 -4.67
CA LYS A 124 -12.88 -14.81 -4.24
C LYS A 124 -13.04 -15.00 -2.73
N LEU A 125 -11.98 -15.38 -2.03
CA LEU A 125 -11.97 -15.63 -0.58
C LEU A 125 -11.77 -14.35 0.24
N ILE A 126 -11.46 -13.25 -0.41
CA ILE A 126 -11.33 -11.94 0.22
C ILE A 126 -11.79 -10.84 -0.75
N THR A 127 -12.50 -9.85 -0.25
CA THR A 127 -12.85 -8.65 -1.02
C THR A 127 -11.72 -7.62 -1.00
N GLY A 128 -11.73 -6.67 -1.94
CA GLY A 128 -10.79 -5.54 -1.92
C GLY A 128 -10.97 -4.66 -0.68
N ASP A 129 -12.22 -4.48 -0.25
CA ASP A 129 -12.54 -3.67 0.94
C ASP A 129 -12.02 -4.31 2.22
N GLU A 130 -12.14 -5.64 2.37
CA GLU A 130 -11.56 -6.36 3.51
C GLU A 130 -10.04 -6.28 3.52
N LEU A 131 -9.38 -6.46 2.36
CA LEU A 131 -7.94 -6.36 2.25
C LEU A 131 -7.43 -4.96 2.59
N LEU A 132 -8.09 -3.93 2.08
CA LEU A 132 -7.77 -2.53 2.40
C LEU A 132 -8.01 -2.23 3.88
N LYS A 133 -9.10 -2.76 4.47
CA LYS A 133 -9.38 -2.61 5.90
C LYS A 133 -8.25 -3.20 6.75
N LEU A 134 -7.74 -4.39 6.42
CA LEU A 134 -6.62 -5.01 7.13
C LEU A 134 -5.35 -4.13 7.06
N ALA A 135 -5.08 -3.53 5.90
CA ALA A 135 -3.97 -2.58 5.75
C ALA A 135 -4.16 -1.34 6.63
N LEU A 136 -5.37 -0.75 6.61
CA LEU A 136 -5.70 0.42 7.42
C LEU A 136 -5.64 0.13 8.94
N ASP A 137 -6.06 -1.06 9.37
CA ASP A 137 -5.97 -1.47 10.78
C ASP A 137 -4.50 -1.56 11.23
N LYS A 138 -3.58 -2.04 10.37
CA LYS A 138 -2.13 -2.01 10.66
C LYS A 138 -1.57 -0.60 10.72
N VAL A 139 -2.00 0.27 9.81
CA VAL A 139 -1.62 1.70 9.85
C VAL A 139 -2.10 2.37 11.14
N LYS A 140 -3.35 2.14 11.55
CA LYS A 140 -3.88 2.68 12.81
C LYS A 140 -3.07 2.21 14.01
N ALA A 141 -2.78 0.92 14.12
CA ALA A 141 -1.96 0.37 15.21
C ALA A 141 -0.56 1.00 15.26
N MET A 142 0.06 1.26 14.11
CA MET A 142 1.34 1.97 14.04
C MET A 142 1.19 3.43 14.50
N GLN A 143 0.13 4.12 14.08
CA GLN A 143 -0.14 5.51 14.46
C GLN A 143 -0.48 5.69 15.95
N GLU A 144 -1.00 4.66 16.62
CA GLU A 144 -1.17 4.66 18.07
C GLU A 144 0.18 4.71 18.81
N ILE A 145 1.24 4.17 18.20
CA ILE A 145 2.60 4.13 18.78
C ILE A 145 3.36 5.43 18.47
N VAL A 146 3.33 5.87 17.19
CA VAL A 146 4.20 6.97 16.71
C VAL A 146 3.46 8.28 16.47
N GLY A 147 2.13 8.28 16.63
CA GLY A 147 1.28 9.41 16.24
C GLY A 147 0.96 9.45 14.75
N GLY A 148 0.24 10.49 14.34
CA GLY A 148 -0.20 10.66 12.94
C GLY A 148 -1.68 10.29 12.76
N LYS A 149 -2.26 10.77 11.66
CA LYS A 149 -3.66 10.51 11.27
C LYS A 149 -3.82 10.36 9.76
N ILE A 150 -2.73 10.36 9.02
CA ILE A 150 -2.76 10.37 7.56
C ILE A 150 -2.13 9.08 7.06
N VAL A 151 -2.76 8.49 6.06
CA VAL A 151 -2.23 7.41 5.23
C VAL A 151 -2.42 7.80 3.79
N TYR A 152 -1.49 7.40 2.91
CA TYR A 152 -1.64 7.65 1.50
C TYR A 152 -1.29 6.41 0.67
N LEU A 153 -1.67 6.45 -0.58
CA LEU A 153 -1.34 5.46 -1.60
C LEU A 153 -1.19 6.13 -2.96
N GLU A 154 -0.64 5.38 -3.90
CA GLU A 154 -0.52 5.77 -5.29
C GLU A 154 -1.15 4.66 -6.15
N CYS A 155 -1.91 5.03 -7.17
CA CYS A 155 -2.55 4.08 -8.06
C CYS A 155 -2.57 4.57 -9.50
N GLU A 156 -2.67 3.63 -10.44
CA GLU A 156 -2.89 3.95 -11.84
C GLU A 156 -4.19 4.76 -12.02
N GLU A 157 -4.23 5.64 -13.02
CA GLU A 157 -5.42 6.42 -13.38
C GLU A 157 -6.45 5.53 -14.11
N LYS A 158 -7.03 4.59 -13.35
CA LYS A 158 -8.10 3.70 -13.79
C LYS A 158 -9.36 4.02 -12.99
N GLU A 159 -10.48 4.26 -13.67
CA GLU A 159 -11.76 4.64 -13.05
C GLU A 159 -12.15 3.72 -11.89
N ALA A 160 -12.06 2.39 -12.10
CA ALA A 160 -12.40 1.40 -11.09
C ALA A 160 -11.52 1.50 -9.81
N LEU A 161 -10.22 1.88 -9.94
CA LEU A 161 -9.35 2.10 -8.80
C LEU A 161 -9.69 3.41 -8.08
N LEU A 162 -9.94 4.48 -8.83
CA LEU A 162 -10.31 5.77 -8.27
C LEU A 162 -11.63 5.70 -7.51
N GLU A 163 -12.64 5.03 -8.07
CA GLU A 163 -13.91 4.76 -7.39
C GLU A 163 -13.72 3.90 -6.14
N PHE A 164 -12.92 2.82 -6.24
CA PHE A 164 -12.64 1.94 -5.11
C PHE A 164 -12.04 2.71 -3.93
N TYR A 165 -11.00 3.51 -4.17
CA TYR A 165 -10.37 4.26 -3.09
C TYR A 165 -11.23 5.42 -2.60
N SER A 166 -11.95 6.12 -3.51
CA SER A 166 -12.84 7.23 -3.12
C SER A 166 -13.99 6.76 -2.22
N ARG A 167 -14.65 5.65 -2.54
CA ARG A 167 -15.71 5.09 -1.67
C ARG A 167 -15.16 4.61 -0.32
N ASN A 168 -13.88 4.27 -0.27
CA ASN A 168 -13.18 3.95 0.98
C ASN A 168 -12.63 5.18 1.71
N GLY A 169 -13.02 6.39 1.30
CA GLY A 169 -12.73 7.65 1.99
C GLY A 169 -11.36 8.25 1.71
N PHE A 170 -10.67 7.79 0.66
CA PHE A 170 -9.50 8.46 0.13
C PHE A 170 -9.89 9.64 -0.75
N VAL A 171 -9.05 10.66 -0.79
CA VAL A 171 -9.20 11.82 -1.66
C VAL A 171 -7.96 12.01 -2.51
N ASN A 172 -8.16 12.34 -3.78
CA ASN A 172 -7.08 12.70 -4.68
C ASN A 172 -6.46 14.04 -4.24
N PHE A 173 -5.13 14.11 -4.17
CA PHE A 173 -4.41 15.33 -3.84
C PHE A 173 -3.33 15.70 -4.87
N GLY A 174 -3.20 14.93 -5.92
CA GLY A 174 -2.26 15.18 -7.00
C GLY A 174 -1.86 13.92 -7.77
N SER A 175 -0.81 14.04 -8.55
CA SER A 175 -0.20 12.95 -9.28
C SER A 175 1.31 13.11 -9.31
N ARG A 176 2.04 12.00 -9.52
CA ARG A 176 3.46 12.01 -9.83
C ARG A 176 3.75 11.23 -11.12
N THR A 177 4.78 11.62 -11.83
CA THR A 177 5.30 10.84 -12.96
C THR A 177 5.85 9.50 -12.46
N LEU A 178 5.78 8.48 -13.32
CA LEU A 178 6.39 7.18 -13.05
C LEU A 178 7.91 7.30 -12.95
N ASP A 179 8.49 6.56 -12.03
CA ASP A 179 9.93 6.34 -11.99
C ASP A 179 10.36 5.37 -13.11
N ARG A 180 11.64 5.36 -13.47
CA ARG A 180 12.14 4.57 -14.62
C ARG A 180 11.87 3.07 -14.48
N ASP A 181 11.91 2.54 -13.27
CA ASP A 181 11.68 1.13 -12.95
C ASP A 181 10.18 0.76 -12.88
N GLU A 182 9.30 1.75 -12.95
CA GLU A 182 7.84 1.58 -12.98
C GLU A 182 7.28 1.59 -14.41
N THR A 183 7.97 2.23 -15.36
CA THR A 183 7.47 2.46 -16.73
C THR A 183 7.20 1.19 -17.52
N ASP A 184 7.90 0.11 -17.24
CA ASP A 184 7.72 -1.18 -17.91
C ASP A 184 6.62 -2.05 -17.28
N LYS A 185 6.11 -1.67 -16.11
CA LYS A 185 5.18 -2.48 -15.29
C LYS A 185 3.80 -1.86 -15.15
N LEU A 186 3.72 -0.55 -15.22
CA LEU A 186 2.50 0.22 -15.02
C LEU A 186 2.04 0.89 -16.31
N SER A 187 0.74 0.99 -16.49
CA SER A 187 0.16 1.71 -17.62
C SER A 187 0.07 3.20 -17.35
N GLY A 188 0.30 4.02 -18.39
CA GLY A 188 0.22 5.47 -18.28
C GLY A 188 1.57 6.16 -18.05
N GLN A 189 1.55 7.43 -17.71
CA GLN A 189 2.73 8.27 -17.47
C GLN A 189 2.82 8.79 -16.02
N ALA A 190 1.76 8.59 -15.25
CA ALA A 190 1.66 9.10 -13.89
C ALA A 190 0.84 8.18 -12.99
N LEU A 191 1.09 8.27 -11.69
CA LEU A 191 0.25 7.68 -10.64
C LEU A 191 -0.56 8.77 -9.96
N ILE A 192 -1.82 8.49 -9.71
CA ILE A 192 -2.69 9.35 -8.90
C ILE A 192 -2.37 9.12 -7.43
N GLN A 193 -2.15 10.21 -6.72
CA GLN A 193 -1.85 10.22 -5.30
C GLN A 193 -3.12 10.45 -4.48
N MET A 194 -3.44 9.53 -3.62
CA MET A 194 -4.65 9.59 -2.81
C MET A 194 -4.32 9.46 -1.32
N LEU A 195 -4.93 10.30 -0.50
CA LEU A 195 -4.74 10.27 0.95
C LEU A 195 -6.05 10.10 1.71
N LYS A 196 -5.95 9.54 2.91
CA LYS A 196 -7.07 9.38 3.84
C LYS A 196 -6.66 9.86 5.22
N TYR A 197 -7.59 10.57 5.89
CA TYR A 197 -7.48 10.91 7.31
C TYR A 197 -8.15 9.81 8.13
N LEU A 198 -7.43 9.24 9.08
CA LEU A 198 -7.90 8.20 9.98
C LEU A 198 -8.38 8.83 11.30
N ASP A 199 -9.66 8.65 11.58
CA ASP A 199 -10.29 9.11 12.84
C ASP A 199 -10.06 8.09 13.95
#